data_661d9035e3327c381fee9e1bb1b42a6e
#
_entry.id   661d9035e3327c381fee9e1bb1b42a6e
#
_cell.length_a   1.000
_cell.length_b   1.000
_cell.length_c   1.000
_cell.angle_alpha   90.00
_cell.angle_beta   90.00
_cell.angle_gamma   90.00
#
_symmetry.space_group_name_H-M   'P 1'
#
loop_
_entity.id
_entity.type
_entity.pdbx_description
1 polymer ?
#
loop_
_entity_poly.entity_id
_entity_poly.type
_entity_poly.pdbx_seq_one_letter_code
_entity_poly.pdbx_strand_id
1 'polypeptide(L)'
;AGISHILAVSGLHIGVLVATLIFVFKKLRVKGWLQLIILICVLGFYSYLCSFTPSVMRASIMALLLVICKIFLIEYDGISSLSIAGIIILCINPLSIFTISFQLSFLCVLSMIALAPTLARLLNKIKIPKLISNALAVSISTNLVILPVCANSFDTVSLMGVFTNL
;
A
#
# COMPACT_ATOMS: atom_id res chain seq x y z
N ALA A 1 12.02 -25.35 -2.45
CA ALA A 1 11.35 -24.51 -3.44
C ALA A 1 9.83 -24.42 -3.19
N GLY A 2 9.35 -23.91 -2.09
CA GLY A 2 7.91 -23.88 -1.80
C GLY A 2 7.50 -22.87 -0.73
N ILE A 3 8.46 -22.26 -0.06
CA ILE A 3 8.20 -21.38 1.10
C ILE A 3 8.22 -19.90 0.73
N SER A 4 8.84 -19.53 -0.39
CA SER A 4 8.92 -18.14 -0.86
C SER A 4 7.57 -17.54 -1.28
N HIS A 5 6.60 -18.35 -1.68
CA HIS A 5 5.25 -17.89 -2.01
C HIS A 5 4.37 -17.61 -0.79
N ILE A 6 4.67 -18.22 0.37
CA ILE A 6 3.89 -18.03 1.61
C ILE A 6 4.27 -16.72 2.32
N LEU A 7 5.43 -16.16 2.02
CA LEU A 7 5.95 -14.92 2.60
C LEU A 7 5.75 -13.67 1.72
N ALA A 8 4.92 -13.73 0.70
CA ALA A 8 4.43 -12.53 0.03
C ALA A 8 3.47 -11.79 0.98
N VAL A 9 4.02 -11.33 2.12
CA VAL A 9 3.28 -10.47 3.04
C VAL A 9 2.91 -9.20 2.29
N SER A 10 1.65 -9.12 1.88
CA SER A 10 1.14 -7.99 1.12
C SER A 10 0.96 -6.79 2.04
N GLY A 11 1.07 -5.58 1.48
CA GLY A 11 0.75 -4.35 2.21
C GLY A 11 -0.66 -4.36 2.84
N LEU A 12 -1.56 -5.25 2.38
CA LEU A 12 -2.88 -5.48 2.96
C LEU A 12 -2.80 -5.91 4.43
N HIS A 13 -1.91 -6.85 4.77
CA HIS A 13 -1.75 -7.32 6.14
C HIS A 13 -1.33 -6.18 7.08
N ILE A 14 -0.43 -5.31 6.63
CA ILE A 14 -0.04 -4.11 7.38
C ILE A 14 -1.20 -3.15 7.47
N GLY A 15 -1.95 -2.95 6.39
CA GLY A 15 -3.14 -2.09 6.38
C GLY A 15 -4.17 -2.53 7.42
N VAL A 16 -4.49 -3.84 7.48
CA VAL A 16 -5.41 -4.40 8.48
C VAL A 16 -4.86 -4.26 9.89
N LEU A 17 -3.58 -4.58 10.11
CA LEU A 17 -2.92 -4.45 11.41
C LEU A 17 -2.96 -2.99 11.91
N VAL A 18 -2.59 -2.03 11.07
CA VAL A 18 -2.61 -0.60 11.41
C VAL A 18 -4.03 -0.11 11.66
N ALA A 19 -5.00 -0.49 10.82
CA ALA A 19 -6.40 -0.13 11.00
C ALA A 19 -6.94 -0.64 12.34
N THR A 20 -6.64 -1.89 12.68
CA THR A 20 -7.02 -2.49 13.97
C THR A 20 -6.37 -1.76 15.14
N LEU A 21 -5.07 -1.46 15.07
CA LEU A 21 -4.38 -0.70 16.10
C LEU A 21 -4.98 0.70 16.29
N ILE A 22 -5.22 1.44 15.21
CA ILE A 22 -5.83 2.77 15.27
C ILE A 22 -7.23 2.70 15.87
N PHE A 23 -8.02 1.68 15.52
CA PHE A 23 -9.34 1.46 16.11
C PHE A 23 -9.27 1.23 17.63
N VAL A 24 -8.34 0.37 18.07
CA VAL A 24 -8.10 0.09 19.50
C VAL A 24 -7.63 1.36 20.22
N PHE A 25 -6.69 2.10 19.66
CA PHE A 25 -6.20 3.36 20.24
C PHE A 25 -7.31 4.40 20.39
N LYS A 26 -8.20 4.50 19.39
CA LYS A 26 -9.35 5.39 19.44
C LYS A 26 -10.32 4.99 20.57
N LYS A 27 -10.59 3.68 20.71
CA LYS A 27 -11.46 3.14 21.76
C LYS A 27 -10.88 3.35 23.16
N LEU A 28 -9.56 3.17 23.32
CA LEU A 28 -8.85 3.35 24.59
C LEU A 28 -8.45 4.80 24.87
N ARG A 29 -8.78 5.74 23.96
CA ARG A 29 -8.42 7.17 24.07
C ARG A 29 -6.92 7.39 24.32
N VAL A 30 -6.07 6.58 23.69
CA VAL A 30 -4.60 6.65 23.82
C VAL A 30 -4.10 8.00 23.29
N LYS A 31 -3.19 8.67 24.02
CA LYS A 31 -2.57 9.92 23.57
C LYS A 31 -1.79 9.72 22.25
N GLY A 32 -1.82 10.71 21.34
CA GLY A 32 -1.24 10.61 20.02
C GLY A 32 0.24 10.17 20.00
N TRP A 33 1.06 10.74 20.87
CA TRP A 33 2.48 10.37 21.01
C TRP A 33 2.67 8.90 21.41
N LEU A 34 1.83 8.38 22.31
CA LEU A 34 1.88 6.98 22.71
C LEU A 34 1.44 6.06 21.58
N GLN A 35 0.45 6.48 20.77
CA GLN A 35 0.07 5.76 19.55
C GLN A 35 1.24 5.63 18.59
N LEU A 36 2.00 6.72 18.39
CA LEU A 36 3.16 6.75 17.50
C LEU A 36 4.25 5.79 18.00
N ILE A 37 4.60 5.83 19.29
CA ILE A 37 5.62 4.96 19.86
C ILE A 37 5.24 3.48 19.70
N ILE A 38 4.02 3.12 20.09
CA ILE A 38 3.54 1.74 19.94
C ILE A 38 3.56 1.31 18.47
N LEU A 39 3.13 2.18 17.57
CA LEU A 39 3.09 1.88 16.14
C LEU A 39 4.50 1.67 15.57
N ILE A 40 5.48 2.50 15.96
CA ILE A 40 6.89 2.33 15.57
C ILE A 40 7.41 0.96 16.05
N CYS A 41 7.17 0.60 17.31
CA CYS A 41 7.62 -0.68 17.87
C CYS A 41 6.98 -1.86 17.11
N VAL A 42 5.66 -1.84 16.92
CA VAL A 42 4.93 -2.94 16.25
C VAL A 42 5.32 -3.06 14.79
N LEU A 43 5.35 -1.95 14.04
CA LEU A 43 5.70 -1.98 12.62
C LEU A 43 7.19 -2.26 12.40
N GLY A 44 8.06 -1.78 13.28
CA GLY A 44 9.49 -2.10 13.26
C GLY A 44 9.74 -3.59 13.49
N PHE A 45 9.10 -4.17 14.51
CA PHE A 45 9.18 -5.61 14.77
C PHE A 45 8.61 -6.44 13.60
N TYR A 46 7.46 -6.02 13.06
CA TYR A 46 6.87 -6.69 11.91
C TYR A 46 7.75 -6.61 10.66
N SER A 47 8.34 -5.44 10.39
CA SER A 47 9.27 -5.25 9.26
C SER A 47 10.52 -6.11 9.40
N TYR A 48 11.03 -6.29 10.63
CA TYR A 48 12.13 -7.18 10.93
C TYR A 48 11.76 -8.65 10.61
N LEU A 49 10.60 -9.12 11.06
CA LEU A 49 10.10 -10.47 10.76
C LEU A 49 9.93 -10.73 9.25
N CYS A 50 9.58 -9.70 8.50
CA CYS A 50 9.41 -9.76 7.04
C CYS A 50 10.70 -9.47 6.26
N SER A 51 11.88 -9.51 6.92
CA SER A 51 13.18 -9.25 6.30
C SER A 51 13.24 -7.91 5.53
N PHE A 52 12.56 -6.87 6.03
CA PHE A 52 12.52 -5.52 5.47
C PHE A 52 12.15 -5.48 3.96
N THR A 53 11.22 -6.31 3.53
CA THR A 53 10.78 -6.27 2.14
C THR A 53 10.27 -4.87 1.76
N PRO A 54 10.56 -4.35 0.54
CA PRO A 54 10.18 -2.99 0.13
C PRO A 54 8.68 -2.69 0.25
N SER A 55 7.83 -3.69 0.02
CA SER A 55 6.38 -3.58 0.16
C SER A 55 5.95 -3.32 1.60
N VAL A 56 6.56 -4.04 2.57
CA VAL A 56 6.30 -3.89 4.00
C VAL A 56 6.84 -2.55 4.51
N MET A 57 8.07 -2.19 4.13
CA MET A 57 8.67 -0.91 4.51
C MET A 57 7.84 0.27 4.02
N ARG A 58 7.41 0.27 2.74
CA ARG A 58 6.55 1.31 2.20
C ARG A 58 5.26 1.46 3.02
N ALA A 59 4.54 0.36 3.24
CA ALA A 59 3.28 0.39 3.97
C ALA A 59 3.46 0.86 5.42
N SER A 60 4.55 0.46 6.08
CA SER A 60 4.90 0.89 7.44
C SER A 60 5.22 2.38 7.50
N ILE A 61 6.03 2.90 6.58
CA ILE A 61 6.38 4.31 6.52
C ILE A 61 5.15 5.17 6.26
N MET A 62 4.32 4.80 5.28
CA MET A 62 3.09 5.54 4.97
C MET A 62 2.12 5.54 6.16
N ALA A 63 2.00 4.42 6.88
CA ALA A 63 1.17 4.33 8.08
C ALA A 63 1.69 5.22 9.22
N LEU A 64 3.00 5.28 9.42
CA LEU A 64 3.61 6.19 10.40
C LEU A 64 3.37 7.66 10.03
N LEU A 65 3.55 8.03 8.76
CA LEU A 65 3.29 9.38 8.26
C LEU A 65 1.82 9.78 8.47
N LEU A 66 0.88 8.85 8.24
CA LEU A 66 -0.54 9.10 8.49
C LEU A 66 -0.81 9.44 9.96
N VAL A 67 -0.20 8.71 10.90
CA VAL A 67 -0.36 8.99 12.34
C VAL A 67 0.33 10.29 12.73
N ILE A 68 1.51 10.58 12.17
CA ILE A 68 2.24 11.85 12.38
C ILE A 68 1.38 13.02 11.91
N CYS A 69 0.86 12.99 10.68
CA CYS A 69 0.00 14.04 10.15
C CYS A 69 -1.22 14.26 11.05
N LYS A 70 -1.81 13.18 11.57
CA LYS A 70 -2.95 13.26 12.49
C LYS A 70 -2.59 13.92 13.83
N ILE A 71 -1.38 13.67 14.38
CA ILE A 71 -0.93 14.28 15.63
C ILE A 71 -0.71 15.78 15.45
N PHE A 72 -0.10 16.17 14.32
CA PHE A 72 0.22 17.57 14.01
C PHE A 72 -0.93 18.33 13.33
N LEU A 73 -2.10 17.69 13.15
CA LEU A 73 -3.27 18.28 12.47
C LEU A 73 -2.95 18.75 11.04
N ILE A 74 -2.05 18.05 10.35
CA ILE A 74 -1.67 18.30 8.96
C ILE A 74 -2.50 17.39 8.05
N GLU A 75 -2.93 17.91 6.89
CA GLU A 75 -3.61 17.11 5.89
C GLU A 75 -2.68 16.01 5.34
N TYR A 76 -3.17 14.76 5.34
CA TYR A 76 -2.42 13.64 4.80
C TYR A 76 -2.53 13.62 3.28
N ASP A 77 -1.40 13.77 2.59
CA ASP A 77 -1.33 13.59 1.15
C ASP A 77 -0.64 12.27 0.80
N GLY A 78 -1.38 11.43 0.05
CA GLY A 78 -0.92 10.10 -0.33
C GLY A 78 0.29 10.12 -1.27
N ILE A 79 0.38 11.08 -2.19
CA ILE A 79 1.50 11.19 -3.14
C ILE A 79 2.77 11.60 -2.40
N SER A 80 2.70 12.61 -1.56
CA SER A 80 3.83 13.06 -0.73
C SER A 80 4.32 11.95 0.20
N SER A 81 3.39 11.22 0.83
CA SER A 81 3.74 10.10 1.70
C SER A 81 4.41 8.95 0.94
N LEU A 82 3.93 8.64 -0.27
CA LEU A 82 4.54 7.64 -1.14
C LEU A 82 5.95 8.04 -1.57
N SER A 83 6.14 9.33 -1.93
CA SER A 83 7.43 9.87 -2.32
C SER A 83 8.45 9.82 -1.18
N ILE A 84 8.05 10.21 0.03
CA ILE A 84 8.90 10.13 1.23
C ILE A 84 9.28 8.67 1.51
N ALA A 85 8.33 7.73 1.44
CA ALA A 85 8.62 6.32 1.61
C ALA A 85 9.61 5.80 0.56
N GLY A 86 9.48 6.22 -0.70
CA GLY A 86 10.41 5.89 -1.78
C GLY A 86 11.82 6.39 -1.50
N ILE A 87 11.97 7.65 -1.13
CA ILE A 87 13.26 8.25 -0.80
C ILE A 87 13.93 7.50 0.36
N ILE A 88 13.21 7.22 1.44
CA ILE A 88 13.76 6.50 2.60
C ILE A 88 14.24 5.10 2.20
N ILE A 89 13.45 4.34 1.44
CA ILE A 89 13.81 2.99 1.02
C ILE A 89 15.04 3.01 0.11
N LEU A 90 15.11 3.95 -0.84
CA LEU A 90 16.23 4.07 -1.77
C LEU A 90 17.51 4.60 -1.09
N CYS A 91 17.39 5.42 -0.05
CA CYS A 91 18.54 5.82 0.77
C CYS A 91 19.12 4.64 1.55
N ILE A 92 18.29 3.69 2.00
CA ILE A 92 18.73 2.49 2.71
C ILE A 92 19.34 1.47 1.73
N ASN A 93 18.68 1.24 0.61
CA ASN A 93 19.15 0.33 -0.43
C ASN A 93 18.76 0.83 -1.83
N PRO A 94 19.69 1.49 -2.55
CA PRO A 94 19.42 2.02 -3.89
C PRO A 94 19.03 0.95 -4.91
N LEU A 95 19.54 -0.28 -4.75
CA LEU A 95 19.23 -1.38 -5.66
C LEU A 95 17.78 -1.87 -5.56
N SER A 96 17.06 -1.47 -4.52
CA SER A 96 15.64 -1.82 -4.36
C SER A 96 14.77 -1.37 -5.53
N ILE A 97 15.16 -0.31 -6.26
CA ILE A 97 14.42 0.19 -7.43
C ILE A 97 14.30 -0.86 -8.54
N PHE A 98 15.28 -1.75 -8.68
CA PHE A 98 15.28 -2.81 -9.68
C PHE A 98 14.53 -4.06 -9.22
N THR A 99 14.10 -4.13 -7.98
CA THR A 99 13.32 -5.27 -7.48
C THR A 99 11.87 -5.17 -7.94
N ILE A 100 11.33 -6.29 -8.44
CA ILE A 100 9.92 -6.40 -8.87
C ILE A 100 8.98 -6.02 -7.71
N SER A 101 9.31 -6.42 -6.48
CA SER A 101 8.52 -6.11 -5.29
C SER A 101 8.39 -4.60 -5.04
N PHE A 102 9.46 -3.83 -5.24
CA PHE A 102 9.42 -2.37 -5.14
C PHE A 102 8.56 -1.78 -6.24
N GLN A 103 8.84 -2.13 -7.50
CA GLN A 103 8.14 -1.59 -8.67
C GLN A 103 6.64 -1.85 -8.60
N LEU A 104 6.21 -3.10 -8.40
CA LEU A 104 4.79 -3.45 -8.31
C LEU A 104 4.11 -2.75 -7.14
N SER A 105 4.76 -2.70 -5.98
CA SER A 105 4.21 -2.09 -4.78
C SER A 105 4.00 -0.59 -4.93
N PHE A 106 4.96 0.13 -5.48
CA PHE A 106 4.88 1.58 -5.70
C PHE A 106 3.91 1.94 -6.82
N LEU A 107 3.96 1.22 -7.94
CA LEU A 107 3.06 1.41 -9.07
C LEU A 107 1.59 1.14 -8.70
N CYS A 108 1.34 0.11 -7.89
CA CYS A 108 0.00 -0.21 -7.39
C CYS A 108 -0.59 0.97 -6.59
N VAL A 109 0.18 1.53 -5.64
CA VAL A 109 -0.32 2.66 -4.83
C VAL A 109 -0.42 3.93 -5.65
N LEU A 110 0.54 4.18 -6.53
CA LEU A 110 0.48 5.34 -7.42
C LEU A 110 -0.76 5.29 -8.32
N SER A 111 -1.07 4.13 -8.90
CA SER A 111 -2.28 3.95 -9.71
C SER A 111 -3.56 4.15 -8.90
N MET A 112 -3.57 3.68 -7.66
CA MET A 112 -4.71 3.85 -6.76
C MET A 112 -4.93 5.33 -6.39
N ILE A 113 -3.88 6.10 -6.20
CA ILE A 113 -4.00 7.52 -5.84
C ILE A 113 -4.31 8.38 -7.08
N ALA A 114 -3.64 8.14 -8.22
CA ALA A 114 -3.70 9.00 -9.39
C ALA A 114 -4.85 8.61 -10.36
N LEU A 115 -5.02 7.32 -10.64
CA LEU A 115 -5.96 6.86 -11.68
C LEU A 115 -7.33 6.47 -11.12
N ALA A 116 -7.38 5.82 -9.95
CA ALA A 116 -8.65 5.32 -9.42
C ALA A 116 -9.70 6.43 -9.20
N PRO A 117 -9.39 7.65 -8.69
CA PRO A 117 -10.39 8.70 -8.54
C PRO A 117 -10.98 9.17 -9.87
N THR A 118 -10.16 9.21 -10.93
CA THR A 118 -10.60 9.60 -12.27
C THR A 118 -11.53 8.55 -12.88
N LEU A 119 -11.16 7.27 -12.77
CA LEU A 119 -11.99 6.16 -13.22
C LEU A 119 -13.30 6.06 -12.42
N ALA A 120 -13.24 6.25 -11.11
CA ALA A 120 -14.44 6.27 -10.27
C ALA A 120 -15.43 7.37 -10.70
N ARG A 121 -14.93 8.58 -11.03
CA ARG A 121 -15.77 9.67 -11.55
C ARG A 121 -16.43 9.30 -12.88
N LEU A 122 -15.72 8.61 -13.77
CA LEU A 122 -16.26 8.15 -15.05
C LEU A 122 -17.33 7.07 -14.85
N LEU A 123 -17.06 6.08 -13.99
CA LEU A 123 -18.01 5.00 -13.69
C LEU A 123 -19.26 5.51 -12.97
N ASN A 124 -19.14 6.51 -12.11
CA ASN A 124 -20.28 7.11 -11.42
C ASN A 124 -21.27 7.79 -12.38
N LYS A 125 -20.83 8.21 -13.58
CA LYS A 125 -21.74 8.74 -14.62
C LYS A 125 -22.68 7.68 -15.19
N ILE A 126 -22.37 6.39 -15.05
CA ILE A 126 -23.14 5.25 -15.59
C ILE A 126 -24.17 4.74 -14.55
N LYS A 127 -24.48 5.53 -13.49
CA LYS A 127 -25.45 5.19 -12.43
C LYS A 127 -25.11 3.90 -11.63
N ILE A 128 -23.86 3.50 -11.57
CA ILE A 128 -23.40 2.39 -10.75
C ILE A 128 -23.33 2.84 -9.28
N PRO A 129 -23.73 2.02 -8.29
CA PRO A 129 -23.58 2.34 -6.87
C PRO A 129 -22.14 2.74 -6.53
N LYS A 130 -21.95 3.84 -5.79
CA LYS A 130 -20.62 4.42 -5.49
C LYS A 130 -19.62 3.41 -4.92
N LEU A 131 -20.09 2.45 -4.12
CA LEU A 131 -19.24 1.41 -3.53
C LEU A 131 -18.63 0.51 -4.61
N ILE A 132 -19.47 0.04 -5.55
CA ILE A 132 -19.05 -0.83 -6.65
C ILE A 132 -18.17 -0.05 -7.64
N SER A 133 -18.55 1.18 -7.97
CA SER A 133 -17.78 2.07 -8.84
C SER A 133 -16.35 2.30 -8.30
N ASN A 134 -16.21 2.56 -7.00
CA ASN A 134 -14.89 2.75 -6.39
C ASN A 134 -14.06 1.46 -6.38
N ALA A 135 -14.66 0.32 -6.06
CA ALA A 135 -13.97 -0.97 -6.08
C ALA A 135 -13.50 -1.34 -7.49
N LEU A 136 -14.36 -1.19 -8.49
CA LEU A 136 -14.01 -1.42 -9.91
C LEU A 136 -12.92 -0.45 -10.38
N ALA A 137 -13.00 0.84 -10.03
CA ALA A 137 -12.01 1.83 -10.42
C ALA A 137 -10.63 1.49 -9.85
N VAL A 138 -10.53 1.07 -8.60
CA VAL A 138 -9.29 0.63 -7.98
C VAL A 138 -8.77 -0.63 -8.68
N SER A 139 -9.61 -1.64 -8.90
CA SER A 139 -9.21 -2.89 -9.56
C SER A 139 -8.72 -2.65 -10.98
N ILE A 140 -9.44 -1.88 -11.78
CA ILE A 140 -9.06 -1.56 -13.16
C ILE A 140 -7.76 -0.75 -13.21
N SER A 141 -7.64 0.29 -12.37
CA SER A 141 -6.46 1.15 -12.37
C SER A 141 -5.20 0.40 -11.98
N THR A 142 -5.27 -0.47 -10.97
CA THR A 142 -4.12 -1.28 -10.52
C THR A 142 -3.73 -2.31 -11.58
N ASN A 143 -4.68 -3.04 -12.15
CA ASN A 143 -4.40 -4.02 -13.19
C ASN A 143 -3.78 -3.38 -14.44
N LEU A 144 -4.29 -2.23 -14.88
CA LEU A 144 -3.78 -1.52 -16.06
C LEU A 144 -2.30 -1.12 -15.92
N VAL A 145 -1.87 -0.76 -14.74
CA VAL A 145 -0.49 -0.33 -14.47
C VAL A 145 0.43 -1.53 -14.16
N ILE A 146 -0.09 -2.58 -13.55
CA ILE A 146 0.67 -3.78 -13.19
C ILE A 146 0.92 -4.69 -14.40
N LEU A 147 -0.06 -4.79 -15.32
CA LEU A 147 0.03 -5.66 -16.51
C LEU A 147 1.33 -5.52 -17.30
N PRO A 148 1.81 -4.32 -17.71
CA PRO A 148 3.03 -4.19 -18.49
C PRO A 148 4.28 -4.61 -17.71
N VAL A 149 4.30 -4.39 -16.39
CA VAL A 149 5.44 -4.81 -15.54
C VAL A 149 5.47 -6.32 -15.39
N CYS A 150 4.30 -6.94 -15.19
CA CYS A 150 4.20 -8.40 -15.12
C CYS A 150 4.53 -9.06 -16.47
N ALA A 151 4.09 -8.49 -17.57
CA ALA A 151 4.39 -9.00 -18.92
C ALA A 151 5.89 -9.00 -19.22
N ASN A 152 6.62 -7.99 -18.74
CA ASN A 152 8.07 -7.90 -18.93
C ASN A 152 8.87 -8.78 -17.96
N SER A 153 8.29 -9.12 -16.80
CA SER A 153 9.01 -9.85 -15.74
C SER A 153 8.71 -11.35 -15.71
N PHE A 154 7.57 -11.76 -16.27
CA PHE A 154 7.14 -13.15 -16.34
C PHE A 154 6.71 -13.48 -17.77
N ASP A 155 7.36 -14.47 -18.41
CA ASP A 155 7.04 -14.92 -19.77
C ASP A 155 5.61 -15.43 -19.97
N THR A 156 4.83 -15.56 -18.90
CA THR A 156 3.43 -15.97 -18.93
C THR A 156 2.54 -14.95 -18.24
N VAL A 157 1.80 -14.16 -19.02
CA VAL A 157 0.75 -13.28 -18.51
C VAL A 157 -0.48 -14.13 -18.22
N SER A 158 -0.72 -14.47 -16.98
CA SER A 158 -1.98 -15.08 -16.57
C SER A 158 -3.09 -14.03 -16.57
N LEU A 159 -3.84 -13.94 -17.67
CA LEU A 159 -5.07 -13.12 -17.76
C LEU A 159 -6.11 -13.49 -16.68
N MET A 160 -6.00 -14.67 -16.08
CA MET A 160 -6.84 -15.08 -14.96
C MET A 160 -6.64 -14.26 -13.69
N GLY A 161 -5.47 -13.65 -13.47
CA GLY A 161 -5.23 -12.76 -12.32
C GLY A 161 -6.13 -11.52 -12.29
N VAL A 162 -6.65 -11.11 -13.47
CA VAL A 162 -7.61 -10.00 -13.57
C VAL A 162 -8.96 -10.37 -12.96
N PHE A 163 -9.38 -11.63 -13.10
CA PHE A 163 -10.68 -12.12 -12.59
C PHE A 163 -10.64 -12.55 -11.13
N THR A 164 -9.48 -12.93 -10.61
CA THR A 164 -9.36 -13.38 -9.20
C THR A 164 -9.17 -12.22 -8.21
N ASN A 165 -8.93 -11.00 -8.67
CA ASN A 165 -8.77 -9.80 -7.85
C ASN A 165 -10.04 -8.91 -7.82
N LEU A 166 -11.16 -9.37 -8.35
CA LEU A 166 -12.50 -8.79 -8.21
C LEU A 166 -13.23 -9.40 -7.01
#